data_58b0529dd856b6aa87b564aa847dfff0
#
_entry.id   58b0529dd856b6aa87b564aa847dfff0
#
_cell.length_a   1.000
_cell.length_b   1.000
_cell.length_c   1.000
_cell.angle_alpha   90.00
_cell.angle_beta   90.00
_cell.angle_gamma   90.00
#
_symmetry.space_group_name_H-M   'P 1'
#
loop_
_entity.id
_entity.type
_entity.pdbx_description
1 polymer ?
#
loop_
_entity_poly.entity_id
_entity_poly.type
_entity_poly.pdbx_seq_one_letter_code
_entity_poly.pdbx_strand_id
1 'polypeptide(L)'
;MPGFVFKKGRIGVESQSGTLTYEAADQIVKAGLGISTAIGIGGDPIIGTPTREAIKLLIEDPETDGIVLIGEIGGNYEALAAKYIRETGNKKPVVGFIAGQTAPKGRTMGHAGAIVGGHDDTAEAKMRILEENGIIVVKSPAEIGETIARVVAGK
;
A
#
# COMPACT_ATOMS: atom_id res chain seq x y z
N MET A 1 -3.30 13.87 9.86
CA MET A 1 -4.25 12.73 9.81
C MET A 1 -5.18 12.79 11.02
N PRO A 2 -6.48 12.50 10.88
CA PRO A 2 -7.42 12.52 11.99
C PRO A 2 -7.17 11.32 12.92
N GLY A 3 -6.72 11.57 14.15
CA GLY A 3 -6.32 10.51 15.08
C GLY A 3 -7.47 9.57 15.51
N PHE A 4 -8.71 10.03 15.42
CA PHE A 4 -9.88 9.24 15.86
C PHE A 4 -10.19 8.04 14.95
N VAL A 5 -9.68 7.98 13.73
CA VAL A 5 -9.87 6.82 12.84
C VAL A 5 -8.89 5.68 13.15
N PHE A 6 -7.89 5.93 13.99
CA PHE A 6 -6.89 4.90 14.33
C PHE A 6 -7.25 4.21 15.64
N LYS A 7 -7.24 2.89 15.63
CA LYS A 7 -7.32 2.04 16.81
C LYS A 7 -6.08 1.16 16.87
N LYS A 8 -5.54 0.92 18.06
CA LYS A 8 -4.43 -0.02 18.22
C LYS A 8 -4.84 -1.42 17.77
N GLY A 9 -3.99 -2.06 16.99
CA GLY A 9 -4.18 -3.42 16.48
C GLY A 9 -2.91 -3.94 15.81
N ARG A 10 -3.06 -4.76 14.79
CA ARG A 10 -1.97 -5.53 14.23
C ARG A 10 -1.83 -5.42 12.70
N ILE A 11 -2.42 -4.40 12.08
CA ILE A 11 -2.27 -4.14 10.65
C ILE A 11 -1.33 -2.97 10.42
N GLY A 12 -0.26 -3.22 9.66
CA GLY A 12 0.64 -2.19 9.18
C GLY A 12 0.11 -1.55 7.89
N VAL A 13 0.22 -0.23 7.79
CA VAL A 13 -0.16 0.52 6.57
C VAL A 13 1.02 1.31 6.09
N GLU A 14 1.40 1.12 4.83
CA GLU A 14 2.34 1.96 4.09
C GLU A 14 1.60 2.65 2.95
N SER A 15 1.82 3.96 2.78
CA SER A 15 1.08 4.72 1.77
C SER A 15 1.84 5.93 1.24
N GLN A 16 1.75 6.13 -0.06
CA GLN A 16 2.16 7.38 -0.72
C GLN A 16 1.11 8.50 -0.58
N SER A 17 -0.11 8.16 -0.14
CA SER A 17 -1.22 9.12 0.01
C SER A 17 -1.58 9.31 1.48
N GLY A 18 -1.53 10.56 1.97
CA GLY A 18 -2.01 10.90 3.30
C GLY A 18 -3.50 10.62 3.47
N THR A 19 -4.33 10.98 2.50
CA THR A 19 -5.79 10.78 2.52
C THR A 19 -6.15 9.31 2.54
N LEU A 20 -5.58 8.51 1.63
CA LEU A 20 -5.86 7.08 1.56
C LEU A 20 -5.34 6.32 2.79
N THR A 21 -4.30 6.83 3.47
CA THR A 21 -3.81 6.23 4.71
C THR A 21 -4.90 6.21 5.79
N TYR A 22 -5.54 7.35 6.05
CA TYR A 22 -6.59 7.38 7.11
C TYR A 22 -7.91 6.78 6.64
N GLU A 23 -8.20 6.78 5.34
CA GLU A 23 -9.36 6.07 4.81
C GLU A 23 -9.21 4.55 4.97
N ALA A 24 -8.05 4.01 4.63
CA ALA A 24 -7.74 2.60 4.88
C ALA A 24 -7.78 2.25 6.38
N ALA A 25 -7.22 3.12 7.24
CA ALA A 25 -7.25 2.91 8.68
C ALA A 25 -8.69 2.85 9.23
N ASP A 26 -9.57 3.74 8.80
CA ASP A 26 -10.99 3.75 9.17
C ASP A 26 -11.70 2.45 8.75
N GLN A 27 -11.46 1.98 7.53
CA GLN A 27 -12.01 0.72 7.03
C GLN A 27 -11.50 -0.49 7.81
N ILE A 28 -10.19 -0.55 8.09
CA ILE A 28 -9.57 -1.62 8.87
C ILE A 28 -10.19 -1.67 10.28
N VAL A 29 -10.38 -0.52 10.92
CA VAL A 29 -11.01 -0.43 12.24
C VAL A 29 -12.47 -0.84 12.20
N LYS A 30 -13.25 -0.42 11.19
CA LYS A 30 -14.64 -0.82 10.98
C LYS A 30 -14.79 -2.33 10.71
N ALA A 31 -13.78 -2.94 10.10
CA ALA A 31 -13.72 -4.40 9.89
C ALA A 31 -13.34 -5.20 11.16
N GLY A 32 -13.24 -4.53 12.32
CA GLY A 32 -12.95 -5.16 13.61
C GLY A 32 -11.46 -5.37 13.89
N LEU A 33 -10.59 -4.80 13.07
CA LEU A 33 -9.13 -4.84 13.23
C LEU A 33 -8.61 -3.52 13.82
N GLY A 34 -7.29 -3.34 13.82
CA GLY A 34 -6.66 -2.09 14.22
C GLY A 34 -5.26 -1.97 13.62
N ILE A 35 -4.64 -0.83 13.81
CA ILE A 35 -3.38 -0.43 13.21
C ILE A 35 -2.23 -0.65 14.18
N SER A 36 -1.18 -1.37 13.76
CA SER A 36 0.09 -1.46 14.47
C SER A 36 0.95 -0.22 14.19
N THR A 37 1.10 0.08 12.92
CA THR A 37 1.95 1.17 12.43
C THR A 37 1.37 1.72 11.13
N ALA A 38 1.36 3.04 10.97
CA ALA A 38 1.02 3.69 9.71
C ALA A 38 2.19 4.57 9.26
N ILE A 39 2.70 4.32 8.06
CA ILE A 39 3.85 5.03 7.47
C ILE A 39 3.37 5.73 6.20
N GLY A 40 3.33 7.05 6.25
CA GLY A 40 3.11 7.88 5.06
C GLY A 40 4.44 8.33 4.47
N ILE A 41 4.72 8.00 3.23
CA ILE A 41 5.99 8.34 2.56
C ILE A 41 5.87 9.53 1.61
N GLY A 42 4.65 9.90 1.23
CA GLY A 42 4.39 11.01 0.30
C GLY A 42 4.55 10.63 -1.18
N GLY A 43 4.20 11.56 -2.04
CA GLY A 43 4.18 11.39 -3.50
C GLY A 43 5.21 12.25 -4.24
N ASP A 44 6.30 12.63 -3.62
CA ASP A 44 7.40 13.33 -4.27
C ASP A 44 8.31 12.35 -5.03
N PRO A 45 8.96 12.77 -6.13
CA PRO A 45 9.92 11.94 -6.86
C PRO A 45 11.14 11.54 -6.04
N ILE A 46 11.51 12.36 -5.05
CA ILE A 46 12.61 12.12 -4.12
C ILE A 46 12.01 12.08 -2.71
N ILE A 47 12.01 10.90 -2.12
CA ILE A 47 11.42 10.63 -0.80
C ILE A 47 12.49 10.24 0.21
N GLY A 48 12.24 10.51 1.50
CA GLY A 48 13.17 10.16 2.58
C GLY A 48 13.24 8.66 2.85
N THR A 49 12.08 7.99 2.88
CA THR A 49 11.98 6.54 3.10
C THR A 49 11.26 5.89 1.93
N PRO A 50 11.95 5.10 1.08
CA PRO A 50 11.31 4.38 -0.01
C PRO A 50 10.31 3.33 0.48
N THR A 51 9.29 3.04 -0.35
CA THR A 51 8.27 2.00 -0.08
C THR A 51 8.87 0.68 0.39
N ARG A 52 9.93 0.21 -0.27
CA ARG A 52 10.64 -1.02 0.12
C ARG A 52 11.13 -1.00 1.57
N GLU A 53 11.71 0.11 2.03
CA GLU A 53 12.23 0.23 3.40
C GLU A 53 11.09 0.30 4.42
N ALA A 54 10.00 1.01 4.11
CA ALA A 54 8.80 1.03 4.95
C ALA A 54 8.18 -0.37 5.07
N ILE A 55 8.05 -1.10 3.96
CA ILE A 55 7.56 -2.48 3.94
C ILE A 55 8.47 -3.41 4.75
N LYS A 56 9.80 -3.25 4.65
CA LYS A 56 10.74 -4.02 5.47
C LYS A 56 10.47 -3.84 6.96
N LEU A 57 10.29 -2.61 7.43
CA LEU A 57 9.97 -2.34 8.83
C LEU A 57 8.67 -3.07 9.27
N LEU A 58 7.64 -3.07 8.43
CA LEU A 58 6.38 -3.75 8.73
C LEU A 58 6.49 -5.28 8.71
N ILE A 59 7.31 -5.83 7.81
CA ILE A 59 7.60 -7.28 7.78
C ILE A 59 8.33 -7.73 9.03
N GLU A 60 9.31 -6.97 9.49
CA GLU A 60 10.15 -7.27 10.64
C GLU A 60 9.44 -7.00 11.99
N ASP A 61 8.39 -6.19 12.00
CA ASP A 61 7.64 -5.83 13.20
C ASP A 61 6.82 -7.01 13.75
N PRO A 62 7.10 -7.51 14.96
CA PRO A 62 6.37 -8.62 15.56
C PRO A 62 4.93 -8.25 15.97
N GLU A 63 4.58 -6.95 16.04
CA GLU A 63 3.23 -6.49 16.32
C GLU A 63 2.37 -6.36 15.05
N THR A 64 2.93 -6.59 13.86
CA THR A 64 2.23 -6.52 12.58
C THR A 64 1.94 -7.91 12.02
N ASP A 65 0.66 -8.25 11.80
CA ASP A 65 0.21 -9.53 11.26
C ASP A 65 -0.19 -9.50 9.78
N GLY A 66 -0.54 -8.33 9.28
CA GLY A 66 -0.89 -8.10 7.89
C GLY A 66 -0.50 -6.69 7.46
N ILE A 67 -0.32 -6.49 6.16
CA ILE A 67 0.19 -5.24 5.61
C ILE A 67 -0.74 -4.73 4.52
N VAL A 68 -1.00 -3.42 4.52
CA VAL A 68 -1.65 -2.69 3.43
C VAL A 68 -0.61 -1.79 2.78
N LEU A 69 -0.45 -1.93 1.45
CA LEU A 69 0.43 -1.13 0.61
C LEU A 69 -0.42 -0.27 -0.32
N ILE A 70 -0.30 1.04 -0.23
CA ILE A 70 -1.02 2.00 -1.07
C ILE A 70 -0.02 2.79 -1.89
N GLY A 71 0.05 2.45 -3.16
CA GLY A 71 0.89 3.13 -4.14
C GLY A 71 0.08 4.00 -5.11
N GLU A 72 0.78 4.55 -6.07
CA GLU A 72 0.22 5.39 -7.13
C GLU A 72 0.95 5.18 -8.45
N ILE A 73 0.45 5.77 -9.52
CA ILE A 73 1.11 5.81 -10.82
C ILE A 73 2.44 6.53 -10.74
N GLY A 74 3.38 6.20 -11.62
CA GLY A 74 4.68 6.82 -11.71
C GLY A 74 5.75 6.11 -10.86
N GLY A 75 6.99 6.17 -11.31
CA GLY A 75 8.13 5.55 -10.64
C GLY A 75 8.04 4.01 -10.53
N ASN A 76 8.90 3.43 -9.72
CA ASN A 76 9.02 1.98 -9.57
C ASN A 76 9.07 1.49 -8.10
N TYR A 77 8.69 2.32 -7.15
CA TYR A 77 8.82 2.01 -5.72
C TYR A 77 8.04 0.77 -5.31
N GLU A 78 6.80 0.61 -5.82
CA GLU A 78 5.95 -0.54 -5.50
C GLU A 78 6.50 -1.83 -6.12
N ALA A 79 7.07 -1.76 -7.33
CA ALA A 79 7.70 -2.92 -7.97
C ALA A 79 8.91 -3.42 -7.16
N LEU A 80 9.75 -2.50 -6.66
CA LEU A 80 10.88 -2.84 -5.80
C LEU A 80 10.44 -3.43 -4.45
N ALA A 81 9.35 -2.90 -3.87
CA ALA A 81 8.78 -3.43 -2.64
C ALA A 81 8.17 -4.82 -2.85
N ALA A 82 7.43 -5.04 -3.94
CA ALA A 82 6.84 -6.33 -4.29
C ALA A 82 7.90 -7.42 -4.47
N LYS A 83 8.97 -7.10 -5.20
CA LYS A 83 10.11 -7.99 -5.35
C LYS A 83 10.74 -8.35 -4.00
N TYR A 84 10.96 -7.37 -3.13
CA TYR A 84 11.49 -7.59 -1.78
C TYR A 84 10.59 -8.50 -0.95
N ILE A 85 9.26 -8.28 -0.96
CA ILE A 85 8.28 -9.13 -0.25
C ILE A 85 8.43 -10.60 -0.67
N ARG A 86 8.55 -10.85 -1.98
CA ARG A 86 8.73 -12.20 -2.52
C ARG A 86 10.08 -12.80 -2.12
N GLU A 87 11.18 -12.05 -2.28
CA GLU A 87 12.54 -12.53 -2.03
C GLU A 87 12.81 -12.86 -0.55
N THR A 88 12.18 -12.13 0.36
CA THR A 88 12.31 -12.39 1.81
C THR A 88 11.49 -13.59 2.30
N GLY A 89 10.65 -14.17 1.44
CA GLY A 89 9.77 -15.27 1.83
C GLY A 89 8.75 -14.85 2.90
N ASN A 90 8.33 -13.59 2.87
CA ASN A 90 7.35 -13.02 3.80
C ASN A 90 6.10 -13.89 3.91
N LYS A 91 5.64 -14.13 5.17
CA LYS A 91 4.44 -14.93 5.47
C LYS A 91 3.23 -14.09 5.85
N LYS A 92 3.43 -12.79 6.10
CA LYS A 92 2.31 -11.89 6.40
C LYS A 92 1.54 -11.59 5.13
N PRO A 93 0.20 -11.64 5.12
CA PRO A 93 -0.58 -11.24 3.97
C PRO A 93 -0.36 -9.76 3.66
N VAL A 94 -0.27 -9.44 2.37
CA VAL A 94 -0.14 -8.08 1.88
C VAL A 94 -1.30 -7.80 0.92
N VAL A 95 -2.03 -6.73 1.19
CA VAL A 95 -3.08 -6.19 0.31
C VAL A 95 -2.57 -4.90 -0.31
N GLY A 96 -2.62 -4.81 -1.63
CA GLY A 96 -2.14 -3.67 -2.42
C GLY A 96 -3.26 -2.93 -3.11
N PHE A 97 -3.15 -1.61 -3.15
CA PHE A 97 -3.97 -0.72 -3.97
C PHE A 97 -3.08 0.28 -4.70
N ILE A 98 -3.37 0.54 -5.98
CA ILE A 98 -2.67 1.54 -6.78
C ILE A 98 -3.65 2.63 -7.21
N ALA A 99 -3.39 3.86 -6.78
CA ALA A 99 -4.16 5.03 -7.16
C ALA A 99 -3.81 5.50 -8.60
N GLY A 100 -4.75 6.19 -9.24
CA GLY A 100 -4.53 6.77 -10.56
C GLY A 100 -4.91 5.88 -11.74
N GLN A 101 -5.78 4.88 -11.54
CA GLN A 101 -6.20 3.93 -12.60
C GLN A 101 -6.83 4.62 -13.82
N THR A 102 -7.43 5.78 -13.64
CA THR A 102 -8.05 6.57 -14.71
C THR A 102 -7.21 7.77 -15.16
N ALA A 103 -5.96 7.84 -14.71
CA ALA A 103 -5.09 8.97 -15.00
C ALA A 103 -4.70 9.04 -16.48
N PRO A 104 -4.82 10.19 -17.15
CA PRO A 104 -4.33 10.37 -18.50
C PRO A 104 -2.81 10.38 -18.54
N LYS A 105 -2.22 9.79 -19.59
CA LYS A 105 -0.78 9.75 -19.78
C LYS A 105 -0.17 11.16 -19.83
N GLY A 106 1.01 11.32 -19.21
CA GLY A 106 1.79 12.56 -19.28
C GLY A 106 1.25 13.72 -18.43
N ARG A 107 0.27 13.47 -17.55
CA ARG A 107 -0.21 14.46 -16.57
C ARG A 107 0.11 14.03 -15.15
N THR A 108 0.49 15.00 -14.34
CA THR A 108 0.67 14.82 -12.90
C THR A 108 -0.69 14.74 -12.21
N MET A 109 -0.88 13.78 -11.33
CA MET A 109 -2.16 13.52 -10.66
C MET A 109 -2.11 13.85 -9.17
N GLY A 110 -1.93 15.14 -8.86
CA GLY A 110 -1.91 15.66 -7.48
C GLY A 110 -0.54 15.61 -6.80
N HIS A 111 0.24 14.56 -7.02
CA HIS A 111 1.62 14.41 -6.54
C HIS A 111 2.62 14.63 -7.68
N ALA A 112 3.77 15.24 -7.39
CA ALA A 112 4.79 15.50 -8.39
C ALA A 112 5.37 14.20 -9.00
N GLY A 113 5.42 13.12 -8.21
CA GLY A 113 5.85 11.80 -8.66
C GLY A 113 4.78 10.98 -9.36
N ALA A 114 3.49 11.36 -9.24
CA ALA A 114 2.36 10.66 -9.82
C ALA A 114 2.16 11.01 -11.30
N ILE A 115 3.09 10.60 -12.14
CA ILE A 115 3.08 10.83 -13.60
C ILE A 115 3.47 9.55 -14.33
N VAL A 116 2.67 9.16 -15.33
CA VAL A 116 2.98 8.02 -16.19
C VAL A 116 4.00 8.47 -17.26
N GLY A 117 5.24 8.06 -17.10
CA GLY A 117 6.33 8.31 -18.05
C GLY A 117 6.62 7.14 -18.97
N GLY A 118 6.30 5.90 -18.56
CA GLY A 118 6.56 4.67 -19.28
C GLY A 118 5.41 3.67 -19.24
N HIS A 119 5.69 2.44 -19.71
CA HIS A 119 4.70 1.37 -19.73
C HIS A 119 4.51 0.74 -18.34
N ASP A 120 5.58 0.62 -17.58
CA ASP A 120 5.59 -0.13 -16.31
C ASP A 120 5.20 0.70 -15.08
N ASP A 121 5.00 2.01 -15.24
CA ASP A 121 4.59 2.93 -14.18
C ASP A 121 3.11 3.33 -14.24
N THR A 122 2.33 2.67 -15.10
CA THR A 122 0.87 2.75 -15.11
C THR A 122 0.27 1.99 -13.92
N ALA A 123 -0.92 2.37 -13.49
CA ALA A 123 -1.62 1.65 -12.41
C ALA A 123 -1.83 0.17 -12.76
N GLU A 124 -2.22 -0.14 -14.00
CA GLU A 124 -2.45 -1.51 -14.47
C GLU A 124 -1.17 -2.36 -14.43
N ALA A 125 -0.05 -1.82 -14.93
CA ALA A 125 1.22 -2.53 -14.92
C ALA A 125 1.70 -2.78 -13.47
N LYS A 126 1.59 -1.79 -12.60
CA LYS A 126 1.95 -1.94 -11.19
C LYS A 126 1.07 -2.95 -10.46
N MET A 127 -0.25 -2.94 -10.66
CA MET A 127 -1.16 -3.94 -10.08
C MET A 127 -0.77 -5.35 -10.50
N ARG A 128 -0.47 -5.56 -11.79
CA ARG A 128 0.03 -6.86 -12.29
C ARG A 128 1.34 -7.28 -11.61
N ILE A 129 2.30 -6.35 -11.48
CA ILE A 129 3.58 -6.64 -10.79
C ILE A 129 3.34 -7.03 -9.32
N LEU A 130 2.41 -6.37 -8.62
CA LEU A 130 2.06 -6.73 -7.25
C LEU A 130 1.50 -8.16 -7.19
N GLU A 131 0.54 -8.50 -8.05
CA GLU A 131 -0.07 -9.84 -8.13
C GLU A 131 0.95 -10.95 -8.43
N GLU A 132 1.84 -10.73 -9.40
CA GLU A 132 2.92 -11.65 -9.77
C GLU A 132 3.90 -11.93 -8.60
N ASN A 133 3.97 -11.03 -7.63
CA ASN A 133 4.79 -11.17 -6.43
C ASN A 133 4.01 -11.62 -5.18
N GLY A 134 2.76 -12.07 -5.36
CA GLY A 134 1.95 -12.68 -4.30
C GLY A 134 1.21 -11.68 -3.42
N ILE A 135 1.08 -10.43 -3.85
CA ILE A 135 0.29 -9.41 -3.17
C ILE A 135 -1.15 -9.47 -3.68
N ILE A 136 -2.11 -9.42 -2.76
CA ILE A 136 -3.53 -9.41 -3.11
C ILE A 136 -3.93 -7.98 -3.50
N VAL A 137 -4.29 -7.77 -4.76
CA VAL A 137 -4.62 -6.44 -5.27
C VAL A 137 -6.12 -6.20 -5.25
N VAL A 138 -6.52 -5.03 -4.74
CA VAL A 138 -7.88 -4.51 -4.83
C VAL A 138 -7.97 -3.39 -5.86
N LYS A 139 -9.07 -3.32 -6.59
CA LYS A 139 -9.29 -2.31 -7.64
C LYS A 139 -9.94 -1.04 -7.12
N SER A 140 -10.63 -1.13 -6.00
CA SER A 140 -11.25 0.01 -5.32
C SER A 140 -10.62 0.21 -3.94
N PRO A 141 -10.31 1.44 -3.54
CA PRO A 141 -9.83 1.71 -2.19
C PRO A 141 -10.86 1.31 -1.11
N ALA A 142 -12.14 1.26 -1.46
CA ALA A 142 -13.22 0.84 -0.56
C ALA A 142 -13.15 -0.65 -0.16
N GLU A 143 -12.39 -1.46 -0.88
CA GLU A 143 -12.26 -2.91 -0.64
C GLU A 143 -11.08 -3.25 0.31
N ILE A 144 -10.25 -2.28 0.66
CA ILE A 144 -9.01 -2.51 1.43
C ILE A 144 -9.31 -3.16 2.79
N GLY A 145 -10.22 -2.57 3.57
CA GLY A 145 -10.51 -3.01 4.94
C GLY A 145 -11.09 -4.42 5.00
N GLU A 146 -12.07 -4.72 4.16
CA GLU A 146 -12.70 -6.05 4.08
C GLU A 146 -11.71 -7.10 3.60
N THR A 147 -10.90 -6.77 2.58
CA THR A 147 -9.95 -7.72 2.01
C THR A 147 -8.85 -8.07 3.01
N ILE A 148 -8.25 -7.10 3.69
CA ILE A 148 -7.22 -7.41 4.69
C ILE A 148 -7.79 -8.20 5.85
N ALA A 149 -9.01 -7.91 6.31
CA ALA A 149 -9.67 -8.66 7.38
C ALA A 149 -9.87 -10.13 6.98
N ARG A 150 -10.35 -10.38 5.77
CA ARG A 150 -10.56 -11.73 5.25
C ARG A 150 -9.27 -12.54 5.16
N VAL A 151 -8.20 -11.95 4.64
CA VAL A 151 -6.93 -12.70 4.44
C VAL A 151 -6.16 -12.92 5.72
N VAL A 152 -6.28 -12.04 6.70
CA VAL A 152 -5.68 -12.23 8.03
C VAL A 152 -6.43 -13.29 8.82
N ALA A 153 -7.76 -13.38 8.70
CA ALA A 153 -8.58 -14.40 9.35
C ALA A 153 -8.38 -15.81 8.76
N GLY A 154 -7.96 -15.93 7.52
CA GLY A 154 -7.72 -17.21 6.83
C GLY A 154 -6.36 -17.85 7.10
N LYS A 155 -5.60 -17.33 8.04
CA LYS A 155 -4.27 -17.85 8.47
C LYS A 155 -4.40 -18.97 9.47
#